data_6b453b939334cdda9fbe1d3a12973cdc
#
_entry.id   6b453b939334cdda9fbe1d3a12973cdc
#
_cell.length_a   1.000
_cell.length_b   1.000
_cell.length_c   1.000
_cell.angle_alpha   90.00
_cell.angle_beta   90.00
_cell.angle_gamma   90.00
#
_symmetry.space_group_name_H-M   'P 1'
#
loop_
_entity.id
_entity.type
_entity.pdbx_description
1 polymer ?
#
loop_
_entity_poly.entity_id
_entity_poly.type
_entity_poly.pdbx_seq_one_letter_code
_entity_poly.pdbx_strand_id
1 'polypeptide(L)'
;MKRLELSHVTYHYPGGQTALSDISCVFETGKCYCIEGPNGCGKTTLFRILSGLAFPDAGTYTADGRLITQAAMRSRKTAAWLHRSIGVVMQNTEVQLFTSSVEEEVAFGLQQMDLPEAEVRERTEKYLSLLELSALRTRAPWALSGGEKKRCALAAVLAMEPSVYILDEPISGLDEEGQEWITRFLLSLKSPEHTLIIASHSRDFAERIADIRIRMDRNHQIPVL
;
A
#
# COMPACT_ATOMS: atom_id res chain seq x y z
N MET A 1 1.01 8.82 10.99
CA MET A 1 0.67 7.59 11.77
C MET A 1 1.95 7.03 12.34
N LYS A 2 1.95 6.67 13.63
CA LYS A 2 3.21 6.29 14.33
C LYS A 2 3.38 4.78 14.51
N ARG A 3 2.30 4.02 14.59
CA ARG A 3 2.35 2.59 14.90
C ARG A 3 1.12 1.85 14.40
N LEU A 4 1.35 0.73 13.72
CA LEU A 4 0.34 -0.28 13.42
C LEU A 4 0.70 -1.56 14.16
N GLU A 5 -0.26 -2.20 14.82
CA GLU A 5 -0.01 -3.38 15.64
C GLU A 5 -1.09 -4.43 15.44
N LEU A 6 -0.67 -5.63 15.07
CA LEU A 6 -1.50 -6.82 15.03
C LEU A 6 -1.10 -7.72 16.19
N SER A 7 -2.09 -8.25 16.92
CA SER A 7 -1.88 -9.14 18.05
C SER A 7 -2.78 -10.36 17.89
N HIS A 8 -2.17 -11.53 17.71
CA HIS A 8 -2.84 -12.84 17.56
C HIS A 8 -3.94 -12.85 16.47
N VAL A 9 -3.69 -12.16 15.35
CA VAL A 9 -4.68 -11.99 14.28
C VAL A 9 -4.83 -13.27 13.48
N THR A 10 -6.09 -13.77 13.41
CA THR A 10 -6.51 -14.86 12.55
C THR A 10 -7.62 -14.38 11.63
N TYR A 11 -7.57 -14.80 10.36
CA TYR A 11 -8.56 -14.44 9.36
C TYR A 11 -8.85 -15.59 8.40
N HIS A 12 -10.15 -15.81 8.13
CA HIS A 12 -10.64 -16.78 7.17
C HIS A 12 -11.45 -16.08 6.07
N TYR A 13 -11.29 -16.52 4.84
CA TYR A 13 -12.20 -16.12 3.77
C TYR A 13 -13.59 -16.74 3.92
N PRO A 14 -14.65 -16.16 3.34
CA PRO A 14 -15.92 -16.84 3.19
C PRO A 14 -15.71 -18.23 2.56
N GLY A 15 -16.19 -19.28 3.24
CA GLY A 15 -15.90 -20.66 2.86
C GLY A 15 -14.88 -21.39 3.76
N GLY A 16 -14.32 -20.69 4.76
CA GLY A 16 -13.52 -21.30 5.82
C GLY A 16 -12.03 -21.46 5.49
N GLN A 17 -11.56 -20.99 4.34
CA GLN A 17 -10.13 -21.05 4.01
C GLN A 17 -9.34 -20.08 4.89
N THR A 18 -8.38 -20.61 5.67
CA THR A 18 -7.46 -19.79 6.47
C THR A 18 -6.56 -18.96 5.56
N ALA A 19 -6.43 -17.67 5.83
CA ALA A 19 -5.54 -16.77 5.13
C ALA A 19 -4.49 -16.11 6.04
N LEU A 20 -4.79 -15.98 7.34
CA LEU A 20 -3.84 -15.59 8.38
C LEU A 20 -4.11 -16.44 9.63
N SER A 21 -3.05 -16.89 10.31
CA SER A 21 -3.12 -17.76 11.48
C SER A 21 -2.19 -17.23 12.56
N ASP A 22 -2.77 -16.66 13.63
CA ASP A 22 -2.05 -16.17 14.81
C ASP A 22 -0.92 -15.16 14.49
N ILE A 23 -1.20 -14.18 13.63
CA ILE A 23 -0.24 -13.16 13.23
C ILE A 23 -0.07 -12.11 14.32
N SER A 24 1.15 -11.92 14.80
CA SER A 24 1.53 -10.84 15.70
C SER A 24 2.72 -10.08 15.10
N CYS A 25 2.55 -8.79 14.81
CA CYS A 25 3.62 -7.93 14.31
C CYS A 25 3.34 -6.45 14.57
N VAL A 26 4.40 -5.66 14.58
CA VAL A 26 4.35 -4.22 14.79
C VAL A 26 5.10 -3.52 13.67
N PHE A 27 4.47 -2.47 13.12
CA PHE A 27 5.08 -1.57 12.14
C PHE A 27 5.22 -0.18 12.78
N GLU A 28 6.46 0.28 12.92
CA GLU A 28 6.79 1.58 13.49
C GLU A 28 7.12 2.60 12.40
N THR A 29 6.84 3.87 12.68
CA THR A 29 7.17 4.98 11.78
C THR A 29 8.66 5.00 11.40
N GLY A 30 8.94 5.43 10.18
CA GLY A 30 10.29 5.67 9.69
C GLY A 30 11.04 4.41 9.29
N LYS A 31 10.36 3.28 9.16
CA LYS A 31 10.94 2.01 8.76
C LYS A 31 10.36 1.51 7.44
N CYS A 32 11.19 0.81 6.69
CA CYS A 32 10.77 0.05 5.52
C CYS A 32 10.74 -1.44 5.87
N TYR A 33 9.55 -2.01 5.84
CA TYR A 33 9.31 -3.43 6.07
C TYR A 33 9.13 -4.14 4.74
N CYS A 34 9.79 -5.29 4.55
CA CYS A 34 9.48 -6.18 3.45
C CYS A 34 8.89 -7.49 3.97
N ILE A 35 7.67 -7.79 3.51
CA ILE A 35 6.96 -9.02 3.83
C ILE A 35 7.25 -10.02 2.72
N GLU A 36 8.01 -11.06 3.06
CA GLU A 36 8.42 -12.12 2.17
C GLU A 36 7.60 -13.38 2.41
N GLY A 37 7.40 -14.16 1.39
CA GLY A 37 6.73 -15.45 1.49
C GLY A 37 6.17 -15.92 0.17
N PRO A 38 5.83 -17.22 0.06
CA PRO A 38 5.30 -17.80 -1.16
C PRO A 38 3.95 -17.19 -1.55
N ASN A 39 3.55 -17.39 -2.81
CA ASN A 39 2.22 -16.99 -3.26
C ASN A 39 1.16 -17.73 -2.43
N GLY A 40 0.09 -17.00 -2.06
CA GLY A 40 -1.00 -17.52 -1.26
C GLY A 40 -0.74 -17.59 0.25
N CYS A 41 0.43 -17.17 0.78
CA CYS A 41 0.71 -17.23 2.23
C CYS A 41 -0.03 -16.15 3.05
N GLY A 42 -0.78 -15.23 2.42
CA GLY A 42 -1.60 -14.25 3.14
C GLY A 42 -1.12 -12.80 3.08
N LYS A 43 -0.06 -12.44 2.33
CA LYS A 43 0.48 -11.06 2.23
C LYS A 43 -0.60 -10.04 1.86
N THR A 44 -1.32 -10.27 0.78
CA THR A 44 -2.41 -9.39 0.33
C THR A 44 -3.54 -9.31 1.35
N THR A 45 -3.84 -10.42 2.06
CA THR A 45 -4.85 -10.43 3.13
C THR A 45 -4.40 -9.58 4.32
N LEU A 46 -3.13 -9.69 4.71
CA LEU A 46 -2.54 -8.83 5.74
C LEU A 46 -2.68 -7.35 5.35
N PHE A 47 -2.39 -6.99 4.10
CA PHE A 47 -2.55 -5.62 3.61
C PHE A 47 -4.00 -5.14 3.62
N ARG A 48 -4.95 -6.02 3.32
CA ARG A 48 -6.39 -5.71 3.43
C ARG A 48 -6.80 -5.42 4.89
N ILE A 49 -6.24 -6.13 5.85
CA ILE A 49 -6.50 -5.84 7.27
C ILE A 49 -5.86 -4.51 7.67
N LEU A 50 -4.58 -4.27 7.33
CA LEU A 50 -3.89 -3.03 7.64
C LEU A 50 -4.59 -1.80 7.04
N SER A 51 -5.19 -1.93 5.85
CA SER A 51 -5.95 -0.86 5.21
C SER A 51 -7.42 -0.75 5.67
N GLY A 52 -7.89 -1.63 6.57
CA GLY A 52 -9.28 -1.62 7.05
C GLY A 52 -10.31 -2.12 6.03
N LEU A 53 -9.87 -2.89 5.02
CA LEU A 53 -10.70 -3.52 3.99
C LEU A 53 -11.11 -4.96 4.39
N ALA A 54 -10.47 -5.53 5.40
CA ALA A 54 -10.82 -6.80 6.03
C ALA A 54 -10.63 -6.68 7.54
N PHE A 55 -11.32 -7.52 8.32
CA PHE A 55 -11.28 -7.47 9.78
C PHE A 55 -10.99 -8.85 10.33
N PRO A 56 -10.13 -8.97 11.37
CA PRO A 56 -9.81 -10.25 11.99
C PRO A 56 -11.04 -10.97 12.53
N ASP A 57 -11.05 -12.32 12.41
CA ASP A 57 -12.01 -13.18 13.09
C ASP A 57 -11.63 -13.35 14.56
N ALA A 58 -10.31 -13.36 14.85
CA ALA A 58 -9.74 -13.40 16.20
C ALA A 58 -8.51 -12.52 16.29
N GLY A 59 -8.14 -12.12 17.50
CA GLY A 59 -7.05 -11.15 17.73
C GLY A 59 -7.50 -9.71 17.56
N THR A 60 -6.52 -8.80 17.49
CA THR A 60 -6.79 -7.36 17.39
C THR A 60 -5.86 -6.68 16.39
N TYR A 61 -6.38 -5.65 15.72
CA TYR A 61 -5.59 -4.70 14.94
C TYR A 61 -5.79 -3.30 15.51
N THR A 62 -4.70 -2.62 15.83
CA THR A 62 -4.71 -1.24 16.27
C THR A 62 -3.84 -0.34 15.39
N ALA A 63 -4.30 0.88 15.14
CA ALA A 63 -3.56 1.93 14.44
C ALA A 63 -3.46 3.16 15.37
N ASP A 64 -2.25 3.57 15.75
CA ASP A 64 -1.99 4.59 16.77
C ASP A 64 -2.80 4.37 18.07
N GLY A 65 -2.86 3.11 18.54
CA GLY A 65 -3.62 2.71 19.73
C GLY A 65 -5.14 2.68 19.55
N ARG A 66 -5.67 3.00 18.36
CA ARG A 66 -7.11 2.91 18.07
C ARG A 66 -7.42 1.53 17.53
N LEU A 67 -8.36 0.84 18.14
CA LEU A 67 -8.84 -0.45 17.68
C LEU A 67 -9.59 -0.30 16.34
N ILE A 68 -9.14 -1.02 15.33
CA ILE A 68 -9.74 -1.02 13.99
C ILE A 68 -10.60 -2.26 13.84
N THR A 69 -11.91 -2.06 13.78
CA THR A 69 -12.91 -3.11 13.61
C THR A 69 -13.91 -2.70 12.55
N GLN A 70 -14.70 -3.64 12.06
CA GLN A 70 -15.78 -3.34 11.13
C GLN A 70 -16.75 -2.30 11.70
N ALA A 71 -17.05 -2.36 13.00
CA ALA A 71 -17.90 -1.39 13.68
C ALA A 71 -17.25 0.01 13.74
N ALA A 72 -15.95 0.09 14.06
CA ALA A 72 -15.20 1.36 14.09
C ALA A 72 -15.15 2.02 12.70
N MET A 73 -14.99 1.20 11.63
CA MET A 73 -14.92 1.69 10.25
C MET A 73 -16.26 2.15 9.67
N ARG A 74 -17.40 1.87 10.32
CA ARG A 74 -18.69 2.50 9.99
C ARG A 74 -18.72 3.99 10.31
N SER A 75 -17.87 4.45 11.24
CA SER A 75 -17.66 5.87 11.47
C SER A 75 -16.91 6.51 10.31
N ARG A 76 -17.57 7.44 9.58
CA ARG A 76 -16.95 8.20 8.48
C ARG A 76 -15.65 8.88 8.91
N LYS A 77 -15.58 9.38 10.16
CA LYS A 77 -14.40 10.03 10.73
C LYS A 77 -13.23 9.04 10.88
N THR A 78 -13.49 7.84 11.39
CA THR A 78 -12.46 6.80 11.57
C THR A 78 -11.97 6.28 10.22
N ALA A 79 -12.89 5.99 9.30
CA ALA A 79 -12.56 5.53 7.96
C ALA A 79 -11.73 6.57 7.19
N ALA A 80 -12.17 7.83 7.17
CA ALA A 80 -11.44 8.91 6.52
C ALA A 80 -10.04 9.10 7.12
N TRP A 81 -9.90 9.04 8.45
CA TRP A 81 -8.60 9.13 9.11
C TRP A 81 -7.66 7.99 8.70
N LEU A 82 -8.15 6.74 8.72
CA LEU A 82 -7.34 5.58 8.37
C LEU A 82 -6.90 5.64 6.89
N HIS A 83 -7.86 5.88 5.97
CA HIS A 83 -7.60 5.89 4.53
C HIS A 83 -6.78 7.10 4.07
N ARG A 84 -6.79 8.22 4.79
CA ARG A 84 -5.87 9.35 4.55
C ARG A 84 -4.46 9.03 5.05
N SER A 85 -4.33 8.20 6.08
CA SER A 85 -3.03 7.86 6.69
C SER A 85 -2.33 6.71 6.00
N ILE A 86 -3.07 5.81 5.33
CA ILE A 86 -2.53 4.60 4.69
C ILE A 86 -2.88 4.64 3.19
N GLY A 87 -1.87 4.76 2.36
CA GLY A 87 -1.98 4.62 0.90
C GLY A 87 -1.63 3.20 0.46
N VAL A 88 -2.42 2.63 -0.44
CA VAL A 88 -2.24 1.25 -0.91
C VAL A 88 -2.05 1.22 -2.42
N VAL A 89 -0.97 0.59 -2.88
CA VAL A 89 -0.77 0.22 -4.28
C VAL A 89 -0.92 -1.28 -4.41
N MET A 90 -1.92 -1.71 -5.18
CA MET A 90 -2.25 -3.12 -5.36
C MET A 90 -1.31 -3.78 -6.39
N GLN A 91 -1.12 -5.10 -6.27
CA GLN A 91 -0.36 -5.90 -7.23
C GLN A 91 -0.91 -5.74 -8.65
N ASN A 92 -2.23 -5.89 -8.82
CA ASN A 92 -2.91 -5.63 -10.08
C ASN A 92 -3.41 -4.18 -10.11
N THR A 93 -2.65 -3.31 -10.77
CA THR A 93 -3.00 -1.90 -10.91
C THR A 93 -4.21 -1.67 -11.84
N GLU A 94 -4.59 -2.63 -12.70
CA GLU A 94 -5.74 -2.49 -13.58
C GLU A 94 -7.07 -2.42 -12.83
N VAL A 95 -7.16 -3.07 -11.66
CA VAL A 95 -8.36 -2.99 -10.82
C VAL A 95 -8.39 -1.74 -9.95
N GLN A 96 -7.27 -1.02 -9.87
CA GLN A 96 -7.13 0.19 -9.08
C GLN A 96 -7.39 1.45 -9.90
N LEU A 97 -7.00 1.45 -11.19
CA LEU A 97 -7.11 2.58 -12.10
C LEU A 97 -8.46 2.55 -12.84
N PHE A 98 -9.27 3.59 -12.68
CA PHE A 98 -10.66 3.55 -13.18
C PHE A 98 -11.16 4.88 -13.78
N THR A 99 -10.38 5.95 -13.72
CA THR A 99 -10.78 7.27 -14.25
C THR A 99 -10.55 7.36 -15.77
N SER A 100 -11.00 8.45 -16.39
CA SER A 100 -10.90 8.65 -17.84
C SER A 100 -9.51 9.12 -18.30
N SER A 101 -8.69 9.67 -17.40
CA SER A 101 -7.34 10.15 -17.71
C SER A 101 -6.38 9.96 -16.53
N VAL A 102 -5.08 9.91 -16.83
CA VAL A 102 -4.00 9.86 -15.82
C VAL A 102 -4.08 11.05 -14.85
N GLU A 103 -4.39 12.23 -15.36
CA GLU A 103 -4.53 13.44 -14.52
C GLU A 103 -5.69 13.29 -13.52
N GLU A 104 -6.85 12.83 -13.99
CA GLU A 104 -8.00 12.57 -13.12
C GLU A 104 -7.71 11.48 -12.10
N GLU A 105 -6.96 10.44 -12.49
CA GLU A 105 -6.57 9.37 -11.57
C GLU A 105 -5.73 9.89 -10.40
N VAL A 106 -4.74 10.73 -10.68
CA VAL A 106 -3.89 11.34 -9.66
C VAL A 106 -4.67 12.34 -8.80
N ALA A 107 -5.59 13.09 -9.40
CA ALA A 107 -6.41 14.08 -8.70
C ALA A 107 -7.51 13.46 -7.85
N PHE A 108 -7.99 12.26 -8.19
CA PHE A 108 -9.19 11.66 -7.60
C PHE A 108 -9.14 11.57 -6.07
N GLY A 109 -8.05 11.02 -5.51
CA GLY A 109 -7.87 10.92 -4.06
C GLY A 109 -7.82 12.28 -3.37
N LEU A 110 -7.16 13.25 -3.98
CA LEU A 110 -7.06 14.63 -3.46
C LEU A 110 -8.42 15.33 -3.38
N GLN A 111 -9.28 15.13 -4.39
CA GLN A 111 -10.62 15.69 -4.44
C GLN A 111 -11.53 15.17 -3.30
N GLN A 112 -11.20 14.00 -2.72
CA GLN A 112 -11.93 13.43 -1.57
C GLN A 112 -11.40 13.96 -0.22
N MET A 113 -10.37 14.82 -0.22
CA MET A 113 -9.69 15.27 1.01
C MET A 113 -10.16 16.65 1.50
N ASP A 114 -11.18 17.25 0.90
CA ASP A 114 -11.66 18.62 1.21
C ASP A 114 -10.55 19.69 1.06
N LEU A 115 -9.63 19.51 0.10
CA LEU A 115 -8.55 20.45 -0.20
C LEU A 115 -9.04 21.58 -1.12
N PRO A 116 -8.44 22.79 -1.03
CA PRO A 116 -8.65 23.84 -2.03
C PRO A 116 -8.29 23.36 -3.44
N GLU A 117 -9.04 23.80 -4.44
CA GLU A 117 -8.81 23.40 -5.85
C GLU A 117 -7.40 23.71 -6.35
N ALA A 118 -6.82 24.84 -5.88
CA ALA A 118 -5.45 25.22 -6.20
C ALA A 118 -4.43 24.18 -5.67
N GLU A 119 -4.63 23.69 -4.45
CA GLU A 119 -3.75 22.67 -3.84
C GLU A 119 -3.91 21.30 -4.54
N VAL A 120 -5.14 20.93 -4.91
CA VAL A 120 -5.38 19.72 -5.72
C VAL A 120 -4.59 19.78 -7.02
N ARG A 121 -4.66 20.92 -7.74
CA ARG A 121 -3.92 21.13 -8.98
C ARG A 121 -2.40 21.07 -8.78
N GLU A 122 -1.88 21.77 -7.78
CA GLU A 122 -0.45 21.83 -7.47
C GLU A 122 0.10 20.42 -7.15
N ARG A 123 -0.56 19.68 -6.29
CA ARG A 123 -0.16 18.31 -5.95
C ARG A 123 -0.26 17.37 -7.14
N THR A 124 -1.33 17.45 -7.93
CA THR A 124 -1.49 16.65 -9.16
C THR A 124 -0.31 16.88 -10.11
N GLU A 125 0.03 18.15 -10.40
CA GLU A 125 1.15 18.49 -11.28
C GLU A 125 2.48 18.00 -10.72
N LYS A 126 2.73 18.19 -9.43
CA LYS A 126 3.92 17.69 -8.72
C LYS A 126 4.11 16.19 -8.93
N TYR A 127 3.06 15.39 -8.70
CA TYR A 127 3.18 13.94 -8.77
C TYR A 127 3.13 13.38 -10.20
N LEU A 128 2.46 14.04 -11.14
CA LEU A 128 2.59 13.74 -12.57
C LEU A 128 4.03 13.93 -13.05
N SER A 129 4.68 15.03 -12.66
CA SER A 129 6.07 15.30 -13.00
C SER A 129 7.02 14.32 -12.33
N LEU A 130 6.87 14.08 -11.03
CA LEU A 130 7.73 13.21 -10.23
C LEU A 130 7.74 11.76 -10.73
N LEU A 131 6.61 11.27 -11.22
CA LEU A 131 6.44 9.91 -11.75
C LEU A 131 6.58 9.83 -13.28
N GLU A 132 7.05 10.91 -13.94
CA GLU A 132 7.27 10.98 -15.38
C GLU A 132 6.00 10.71 -16.22
N LEU A 133 4.85 11.22 -15.76
CA LEU A 133 3.54 11.01 -16.37
C LEU A 133 2.99 12.24 -17.09
N SER A 134 3.69 13.38 -17.04
CA SER A 134 3.21 14.66 -17.60
C SER A 134 2.83 14.56 -19.08
N ALA A 135 3.59 13.83 -19.89
CA ALA A 135 3.30 13.62 -21.31
C ALA A 135 2.09 12.67 -21.55
N LEU A 136 1.68 11.94 -20.52
CA LEU A 136 0.60 10.96 -20.58
C LEU A 136 -0.69 11.45 -19.89
N ARG A 137 -0.69 12.68 -19.37
CA ARG A 137 -1.75 13.24 -18.51
C ARG A 137 -3.18 13.07 -19.04
N THR A 138 -3.37 13.19 -20.35
CA THR A 138 -4.67 13.07 -21.02
C THR A 138 -4.98 11.65 -21.49
N ARG A 139 -4.03 10.71 -21.36
CA ARG A 139 -4.27 9.32 -21.74
C ARG A 139 -5.18 8.63 -20.71
N ALA A 140 -5.99 7.74 -21.22
CA ALA A 140 -6.77 6.84 -20.38
C ALA A 140 -5.86 5.79 -19.71
N PRO A 141 -6.02 5.50 -18.40
CA PRO A 141 -5.17 4.54 -17.69
C PRO A 141 -5.11 3.14 -18.32
N TRP A 142 -6.19 2.67 -18.94
CA TRP A 142 -6.18 1.37 -19.63
C TRP A 142 -5.30 1.34 -20.89
N ALA A 143 -4.97 2.50 -21.47
CA ALA A 143 -4.10 2.63 -22.65
C ALA A 143 -2.61 2.75 -22.29
N LEU A 144 -2.25 2.66 -21.01
CA LEU A 144 -0.89 2.71 -20.50
C LEU A 144 -0.22 1.33 -20.59
N SER A 145 1.11 1.30 -20.75
CA SER A 145 1.93 0.10 -20.53
C SER A 145 1.90 -0.33 -19.05
N GLY A 146 2.35 -1.56 -18.76
CA GLY A 146 2.38 -2.06 -17.38
C GLY A 146 3.21 -1.18 -16.43
N GLY A 147 4.36 -0.68 -16.88
CA GLY A 147 5.21 0.23 -16.10
C GLY A 147 4.55 1.60 -15.88
N GLU A 148 3.92 2.15 -16.93
CA GLU A 148 3.18 3.42 -16.82
C GLU A 148 1.96 3.29 -15.90
N LYS A 149 1.23 2.15 -15.93
CA LYS A 149 0.13 1.86 -14.99
C LYS A 149 0.63 1.84 -13.55
N LYS A 150 1.78 1.21 -13.28
CA LYS A 150 2.37 1.20 -11.93
C LYS A 150 2.78 2.59 -11.46
N ARG A 151 3.41 3.38 -12.33
CA ARG A 151 3.74 4.78 -12.03
C ARG A 151 2.47 5.61 -11.77
N CYS A 152 1.41 5.40 -12.55
CA CYS A 152 0.12 6.08 -12.36
C CYS A 152 -0.53 5.73 -11.02
N ALA A 153 -0.58 4.44 -10.65
CA ALA A 153 -1.10 4.01 -9.36
C ALA A 153 -0.27 4.55 -8.18
N LEU A 154 1.06 4.58 -8.32
CA LEU A 154 1.94 5.22 -7.34
C LEU A 154 1.66 6.72 -7.23
N ALA A 155 1.54 7.44 -8.35
CA ALA A 155 1.26 8.88 -8.36
C ALA A 155 -0.06 9.20 -7.65
N ALA A 156 -1.13 8.45 -7.93
CA ALA A 156 -2.44 8.62 -7.31
C ALA A 156 -2.39 8.44 -5.79
N VAL A 157 -1.62 7.47 -5.29
CA VAL A 157 -1.46 7.22 -3.86
C VAL A 157 -0.55 8.26 -3.21
N LEU A 158 0.58 8.58 -3.83
CA LEU A 158 1.57 9.53 -3.30
C LEU A 158 1.04 10.96 -3.23
N ALA A 159 0.17 11.35 -4.15
CA ALA A 159 -0.45 12.68 -4.16
C ALA A 159 -1.23 12.98 -2.88
N MET A 160 -1.80 11.97 -2.24
CA MET A 160 -2.48 12.10 -0.95
C MET A 160 -1.52 12.29 0.24
N GLU A 161 -0.21 12.07 0.05
CA GLU A 161 0.85 12.19 1.06
C GLU A 161 0.54 11.41 2.35
N PRO A 162 0.21 10.09 2.26
CA PRO A 162 -0.07 9.29 3.43
C PRO A 162 1.21 9.05 4.25
N SER A 163 1.06 8.79 5.54
CA SER A 163 2.21 8.46 6.41
C SER A 163 2.65 7.00 6.32
N VAL A 164 1.80 6.12 5.80
CA VAL A 164 2.10 4.71 5.57
C VAL A 164 1.81 4.34 4.12
N TYR A 165 2.78 3.74 3.45
CA TYR A 165 2.65 3.22 2.10
C TYR A 165 2.65 1.69 2.14
N ILE A 166 1.59 1.08 1.67
CA ILE A 166 1.46 -0.37 1.49
C ILE A 166 1.58 -0.68 0.00
N LEU A 167 2.56 -1.48 -0.38
CA LEU A 167 2.87 -1.77 -1.78
C LEU A 167 2.89 -3.29 -2.00
N ASP A 168 1.92 -3.80 -2.75
CA ASP A 168 1.83 -5.24 -3.04
C ASP A 168 2.53 -5.55 -4.36
N GLU A 169 3.68 -6.24 -4.29
CA GLU A 169 4.52 -6.66 -5.43
C GLU A 169 4.83 -5.49 -6.42
N PRO A 170 5.45 -4.39 -5.96
CA PRO A 170 5.60 -3.18 -6.77
C PRO A 170 6.47 -3.36 -8.01
N ILE A 171 7.42 -4.31 -8.01
CA ILE A 171 8.33 -4.57 -9.14
C ILE A 171 7.87 -5.73 -10.04
N SER A 172 6.80 -6.44 -9.68
CA SER A 172 6.32 -7.59 -10.44
C SER A 172 5.83 -7.19 -11.83
N GLY A 173 6.23 -7.96 -12.86
CA GLY A 173 5.81 -7.74 -14.25
C GLY A 173 6.49 -6.56 -14.95
N LEU A 174 7.51 -5.96 -14.35
CA LEU A 174 8.37 -4.95 -14.97
C LEU A 174 9.64 -5.58 -15.55
N ASP A 175 10.18 -4.95 -16.59
CA ASP A 175 11.53 -5.22 -17.07
C ASP A 175 12.60 -4.71 -16.08
N GLU A 176 13.86 -5.02 -16.33
CA GLU A 176 14.97 -4.67 -15.44
C GLU A 176 15.08 -3.15 -15.20
N GLU A 177 14.87 -2.35 -16.24
CA GLU A 177 14.92 -0.89 -16.14
C GLU A 177 13.78 -0.35 -15.26
N GLY A 178 12.57 -0.84 -15.46
CA GLY A 178 11.40 -0.48 -14.64
C GLY A 178 11.55 -0.93 -13.19
N GLN A 179 12.11 -2.13 -12.93
CA GLN A 179 12.38 -2.61 -11.56
C GLN A 179 13.42 -1.72 -10.88
N GLU A 180 14.50 -1.36 -11.56
CA GLU A 180 15.54 -0.49 -11.02
C GLU A 180 15.01 0.92 -10.76
N TRP A 181 14.18 1.44 -11.67
CA TRP A 181 13.54 2.75 -11.51
C TRP A 181 12.65 2.78 -10.26
N ILE A 182 11.73 1.80 -10.13
CA ILE A 182 10.84 1.69 -8.94
C ILE A 182 11.66 1.52 -7.67
N THR A 183 12.71 0.70 -7.69
CA THR A 183 13.55 0.46 -6.51
C THR A 183 14.21 1.75 -6.04
N ARG A 184 14.84 2.50 -6.94
CA ARG A 184 15.46 3.81 -6.62
C ARG A 184 14.43 4.81 -6.12
N PHE A 185 13.26 4.83 -6.76
CA PHE A 185 12.17 5.71 -6.36
C PHE A 185 11.69 5.40 -4.93
N LEU A 186 11.44 4.13 -4.60
CA LEU A 186 11.01 3.72 -3.26
C LEU A 186 12.08 3.99 -2.20
N LEU A 187 13.36 3.84 -2.54
CA LEU A 187 14.46 4.23 -1.64
C LEU A 187 14.44 5.73 -1.34
N SER A 188 14.09 6.58 -2.31
CA SER A 188 13.97 8.02 -2.11
C SER A 188 12.78 8.44 -1.25
N LEU A 189 11.75 7.59 -1.12
CA LEU A 189 10.60 7.84 -0.24
C LEU A 189 10.90 7.53 1.23
N LYS A 190 11.98 6.79 1.53
CA LYS A 190 12.34 6.47 2.93
C LYS A 190 12.65 7.75 3.69
N SER A 191 11.95 7.97 4.77
CA SER A 191 12.16 9.11 5.66
C SER A 191 11.69 8.75 7.07
N PRO A 192 12.08 9.51 8.11
CA PRO A 192 11.60 9.29 9.46
C PRO A 192 10.09 9.43 9.64
N GLU A 193 9.43 10.14 8.72
CA GLU A 193 7.98 10.40 8.75
C GLU A 193 7.17 9.32 8.05
N HIS A 194 7.78 8.58 7.11
CA HIS A 194 7.09 7.61 6.28
C HIS A 194 7.41 6.17 6.68
N THR A 195 6.38 5.34 6.70
CA THR A 195 6.52 3.88 6.84
C THR A 195 6.20 3.22 5.51
N LEU A 196 7.08 2.37 5.03
CA LEU A 196 6.85 1.55 3.85
C LEU A 196 6.62 0.10 4.29
N ILE A 197 5.53 -0.51 3.84
CA ILE A 197 5.22 -1.93 4.08
C ILE A 197 5.03 -2.57 2.70
N ILE A 198 6.01 -3.37 2.28
CA ILE A 198 6.10 -3.87 0.92
C ILE A 198 6.01 -5.39 0.93
N ALA A 199 5.16 -5.98 0.10
CA ALA A 199 5.23 -7.40 -0.17
C ALA A 199 6.10 -7.65 -1.40
N SER A 200 7.02 -8.59 -1.32
CA SER A 200 7.77 -9.06 -2.49
C SER A 200 8.22 -10.50 -2.33
N HIS A 201 8.30 -11.20 -3.46
CA HIS A 201 8.92 -12.52 -3.56
C HIS A 201 10.37 -12.44 -4.05
N SER A 202 10.84 -11.27 -4.49
CA SER A 202 12.22 -11.03 -4.90
C SER A 202 13.12 -10.76 -3.70
N ARG A 203 14.06 -11.67 -3.44
CA ARG A 203 15.04 -11.54 -2.36
C ARG A 203 15.95 -10.33 -2.55
N ASP A 204 16.47 -10.17 -3.76
CA ASP A 204 17.42 -9.09 -4.10
C ASP A 204 16.77 -7.72 -3.87
N PHE A 205 15.51 -7.58 -4.28
CA PHE A 205 14.75 -6.36 -4.00
C PHE A 205 14.55 -6.13 -2.51
N ALA A 206 14.13 -7.18 -1.76
CA ALA A 206 13.93 -7.09 -0.32
C ALA A 206 15.21 -6.70 0.44
N GLU A 207 16.37 -7.28 0.05
CA GLU A 207 17.67 -6.97 0.64
C GLU A 207 18.12 -5.53 0.38
N ARG A 208 17.76 -4.98 -0.78
CA ARG A 208 18.10 -3.60 -1.14
C ARG A 208 17.25 -2.54 -0.44
N ILE A 209 15.97 -2.85 -0.18
CA ILE A 209 15.02 -1.81 0.26
C ILE A 209 14.67 -1.89 1.74
N ALA A 210 14.61 -3.09 2.34
CA ALA A 210 14.05 -3.28 3.68
C ALA A 210 15.03 -2.93 4.79
N ASP A 211 14.53 -2.23 5.81
CA ASP A 211 15.20 -2.12 7.11
C ASP A 211 14.88 -3.35 7.98
N ILE A 212 13.67 -3.89 7.82
CA ILE A 212 13.19 -5.07 8.55
C ILE A 212 12.51 -6.03 7.56
N ARG A 213 12.88 -7.29 7.61
CA ARG A 213 12.30 -8.34 6.79
C ARG A 213 11.42 -9.23 7.65
N ILE A 214 10.17 -9.41 7.22
CA ILE A 214 9.18 -10.26 7.89
C ILE A 214 8.87 -11.42 6.95
N ARG A 215 9.04 -12.64 7.41
CA ARG A 215 8.80 -13.84 6.61
C ARG A 215 7.48 -14.49 7.00
N MET A 216 6.58 -14.63 6.04
CA MET A 216 5.36 -15.43 6.18
C MET A 216 5.57 -16.82 5.59
N ASP A 217 5.09 -17.83 6.25
CA ASP A 217 5.20 -19.22 5.81
C ASP A 217 3.92 -19.72 5.10
N ARG A 218 3.95 -21.00 4.66
CA ARG A 218 2.81 -21.66 4.01
C ARG A 218 1.65 -21.98 4.97
N ASN A 219 1.89 -21.89 6.28
CA ASN A 219 0.87 -22.08 7.32
C ASN A 219 0.18 -20.75 7.66
N HIS A 220 0.43 -19.70 6.87
CA HIS A 220 -0.11 -18.36 7.06
C HIS A 220 0.32 -17.71 8.39
N GLN A 221 1.53 -18.04 8.86
CA GLN A 221 2.12 -17.54 10.10
C GLN A 221 3.37 -16.69 9.83
N ILE A 222 3.71 -15.85 10.81
CA ILE A 222 5.02 -15.22 10.92
C ILE A 222 5.77 -16.01 11.99
N PRO A 223 6.74 -16.89 11.62
CA PRO A 223 7.51 -17.65 12.59
C PRO A 223 8.25 -16.71 13.55
N VAL A 224 8.17 -16.99 14.84
CA VAL A 224 9.01 -16.33 15.85
C VAL A 224 10.44 -16.78 15.57
N LEU A 225 11.35 -15.82 15.27
CA LEU A 225 12.78 -16.06 15.08
C LEU A 225 13.48 -16.29 16.42
#